data_1bbb74cd4705a4ee041197e2e4bb0a10
#
_entry.id   1bbb74cd4705a4ee041197e2e4bb0a10
#
_cell.length_a   1.000
_cell.length_b   1.000
_cell.length_c   1.000
_cell.angle_alpha   90.00
_cell.angle_beta   90.00
_cell.angle_gamma   90.00
#
_symmetry.space_group_name_H-M   'P 1'
#
loop_
_entity.id
_entity.type
_entity.pdbx_description
1 polymer ?
#
loop_
_entity_poly.entity_id
_entity_poly.type
_entity_poly.pdbx_seq_one_letter_code
_entity_poly.pdbx_strand_id
1 'polypeptide(L)'
;YIYSNYLVKLSVKERIYVFIDNVSNSKNDLISLFEKIRRNKLPVTFIGCERINIWNTECKEIHPYLSEDYHVKYLNDKEITELLILLEKHNSLGALEFKSADERVISLREAAGRELLVALYEATNSKPFEEIIYDEYKRISNPTAQSLYLTVSVLHRLGAEARAGLISRVHGISFHEFKEKLFQPLEYIVFDRKNPPLNDFVYLTRHKQVAEMIFTTVLKTPQERFDEYVRIITHLNIDFESDKIAFFAMTNGRQLANLFPDPLMARNFYDIAIENNPNE
;
A
#
# COMPACT_ATOMS: atom_id res chain seq x y z
N TYR A 1 -5.19 -31.80 8.16
CA TYR A 1 -5.84 -33.14 8.40
C TYR A 1 -6.70 -33.17 9.66
N ILE A 2 -6.24 -32.67 10.79
CA ILE A 2 -6.96 -32.71 12.08
C ILE A 2 -8.25 -31.87 12.03
N TYR A 3 -8.19 -30.65 11.50
CA TYR A 3 -9.34 -29.76 11.44
C TYR A 3 -10.47 -30.24 10.51
N SER A 4 -10.13 -30.91 9.40
CA SER A 4 -11.16 -31.42 8.49
C SER A 4 -12.03 -32.49 9.10
N ASN A 5 -11.47 -33.40 9.90
CA ASN A 5 -12.22 -34.44 10.59
C ASN A 5 -13.08 -33.90 11.74
N TYR A 6 -12.61 -32.81 12.37
CA TYR A 6 -13.35 -32.11 13.42
C TYR A 6 -14.59 -31.40 12.86
N LEU A 7 -14.42 -30.66 11.76
CA LEU A 7 -15.53 -29.99 11.06
C LEU A 7 -16.58 -30.97 10.57
N VAL A 8 -16.18 -32.15 10.05
CA VAL A 8 -17.13 -33.22 9.66
C VAL A 8 -17.95 -33.67 10.84
N LYS A 9 -17.34 -33.87 12.01
CA LYS A 9 -18.05 -34.31 13.21
C LYS A 9 -19.04 -33.27 13.75
N LEU A 10 -18.67 -32.00 13.68
CA LEU A 10 -19.52 -30.90 14.14
C LEU A 10 -20.67 -30.62 13.18
N SER A 11 -20.44 -30.68 11.87
CA SER A 11 -21.42 -30.33 10.84
C SER A 11 -22.61 -31.30 10.74
N VAL A 12 -22.56 -32.46 11.42
CA VAL A 12 -23.68 -33.40 11.46
C VAL A 12 -24.90 -32.85 12.22
N LYS A 13 -24.71 -31.86 13.09
CA LYS A 13 -25.76 -31.36 13.98
C LYS A 13 -26.25 -29.97 13.64
N GLU A 14 -25.37 -29.06 13.14
CA GLU A 14 -25.67 -27.65 12.94
C GLU A 14 -24.86 -27.08 11.76
N ARG A 15 -25.32 -25.93 11.22
CA ARG A 15 -24.56 -25.15 10.25
C ARG A 15 -23.34 -24.52 10.93
N ILE A 16 -22.16 -24.71 10.36
CA ILE A 16 -20.90 -24.20 10.87
C ILE A 16 -20.46 -22.99 10.02
N TYR A 17 -20.04 -21.92 10.69
CA TYR A 17 -19.38 -20.77 10.07
C TYR A 17 -17.89 -20.78 10.44
N VAL A 18 -17.04 -20.73 9.45
CA VAL A 18 -15.58 -20.73 9.61
C VAL A 18 -15.03 -19.39 9.11
N PHE A 19 -14.45 -18.62 10.01
CA PHE A 19 -13.81 -17.35 9.68
C PHE A 19 -12.33 -17.56 9.44
N ILE A 20 -11.80 -17.01 8.35
CA ILE A 20 -10.41 -17.18 7.92
C ILE A 20 -9.84 -15.80 7.60
N ASP A 21 -8.86 -15.40 8.36
CA ASP A 21 -8.07 -14.20 8.07
C ASP A 21 -6.84 -14.56 7.23
N ASN A 22 -6.48 -13.68 6.28
CA ASN A 22 -5.36 -13.88 5.35
C ASN A 22 -5.45 -15.24 4.63
N VAL A 23 -6.46 -15.41 3.82
CA VAL A 23 -6.82 -16.65 3.09
C VAL A 23 -5.63 -17.23 2.30
N SER A 24 -4.76 -16.37 1.74
CA SER A 24 -3.57 -16.75 0.99
C SER A 24 -2.62 -17.66 1.77
N ASN A 25 -2.50 -17.47 3.08
CA ASN A 25 -1.60 -18.24 3.94
C ASN A 25 -1.96 -19.75 4.00
N SER A 26 -3.22 -20.08 3.71
CA SER A 26 -3.75 -21.46 3.85
C SER A 26 -4.43 -21.95 2.58
N LYS A 27 -4.18 -21.32 1.42
CA LYS A 27 -4.95 -21.57 0.19
C LYS A 27 -5.02 -23.05 -0.22
N ASN A 28 -3.90 -23.78 -0.17
CA ASN A 28 -3.84 -25.17 -0.59
C ASN A 28 -4.65 -26.09 0.33
N ASP A 29 -4.57 -25.84 1.64
CA ASP A 29 -5.35 -26.59 2.63
C ASP A 29 -6.85 -26.29 2.51
N LEU A 30 -7.18 -25.02 2.21
CA LEU A 30 -8.57 -24.60 2.00
C LEU A 30 -9.18 -25.23 0.76
N ILE A 31 -8.49 -25.29 -0.36
CA ILE A 31 -8.96 -25.93 -1.58
C ILE A 31 -9.29 -27.41 -1.30
N SER A 32 -8.36 -28.12 -0.66
CA SER A 32 -8.57 -29.51 -0.26
C SER A 32 -9.78 -29.69 0.68
N LEU A 33 -9.97 -28.72 1.57
CA LEU A 33 -11.08 -28.70 2.51
C LEU A 33 -12.42 -28.40 1.82
N PHE A 34 -12.46 -27.45 0.90
CA PHE A 34 -13.64 -27.09 0.11
C PHE A 34 -14.12 -28.28 -0.72
N GLU A 35 -13.23 -28.99 -1.40
CA GLU A 35 -13.57 -30.19 -2.16
C GLU A 35 -14.18 -31.29 -1.26
N LYS A 36 -13.60 -31.51 -0.09
CA LYS A 36 -14.08 -32.48 0.86
C LYS A 36 -15.49 -32.14 1.38
N ILE A 37 -15.72 -30.87 1.72
CA ILE A 37 -17.01 -30.37 2.18
C ILE A 37 -18.06 -30.47 1.09
N ARG A 38 -17.73 -30.09 -0.15
CA ARG A 38 -18.60 -30.19 -1.30
C ARG A 38 -18.99 -31.64 -1.61
N ARG A 39 -18.04 -32.57 -1.61
CA ARG A 39 -18.29 -34.01 -1.83
C ARG A 39 -19.24 -34.58 -0.78
N ASN A 40 -19.09 -34.18 0.47
CA ASN A 40 -19.90 -34.71 1.58
C ASN A 40 -21.16 -33.87 1.85
N LYS A 41 -21.42 -32.83 1.08
CA LYS A 41 -22.55 -31.90 1.23
C LYS A 41 -22.74 -31.40 2.65
N LEU A 42 -21.62 -31.02 3.30
CA LEU A 42 -21.63 -30.56 4.69
C LEU A 42 -22.15 -29.11 4.78
N PRO A 43 -22.97 -28.79 5.79
CA PRO A 43 -23.50 -27.44 5.97
C PRO A 43 -22.46 -26.49 6.61
N VAL A 44 -21.36 -26.26 5.92
CA VAL A 44 -20.27 -25.36 6.34
C VAL A 44 -20.22 -24.15 5.44
N THR A 45 -20.18 -22.98 6.03
CA THR A 45 -20.00 -21.71 5.34
C THR A 45 -18.64 -21.11 5.73
N PHE A 46 -17.82 -20.77 4.74
CA PHE A 46 -16.55 -20.06 4.95
C PHE A 46 -16.75 -18.57 4.71
N ILE A 47 -16.18 -17.76 5.60
CA ILE A 47 -16.10 -16.31 5.48
C ILE A 47 -14.63 -15.96 5.57
N GLY A 48 -14.01 -15.71 4.41
CA GLY A 48 -12.60 -15.40 4.29
C GLY A 48 -12.37 -13.91 4.10
N CYS A 49 -11.28 -13.36 4.62
CA CYS A 49 -10.81 -12.04 4.27
C CYS A 49 -9.37 -12.09 3.77
N GLU A 50 -9.09 -11.24 2.78
CA GLU A 50 -7.78 -11.07 2.19
C GLU A 50 -7.65 -9.66 1.62
N ARG A 51 -6.42 -9.17 1.51
CA ARG A 51 -6.13 -7.93 0.79
C ARG A 51 -6.35 -8.14 -0.70
N ILE A 52 -6.99 -7.20 -1.36
CA ILE A 52 -7.40 -7.35 -2.76
C ILE A 52 -6.22 -7.59 -3.70
N ASN A 53 -5.08 -6.96 -3.48
CA ASN A 53 -3.88 -7.18 -4.26
C ASN A 53 -3.34 -8.61 -4.12
N ILE A 54 -3.35 -9.17 -2.90
CA ILE A 54 -2.97 -10.56 -2.62
C ILE A 54 -4.02 -11.53 -3.19
N TRP A 55 -5.30 -11.19 -3.01
CA TRP A 55 -6.40 -11.94 -3.59
C TRP A 55 -6.24 -12.10 -5.11
N ASN A 56 -5.97 -11.01 -5.82
CA ASN A 56 -5.82 -10.99 -7.27
C ASN A 56 -4.58 -11.73 -7.78
N THR A 57 -3.53 -11.83 -6.99
CA THR A 57 -2.27 -12.44 -7.39
C THR A 57 -2.13 -13.89 -6.92
N GLU A 58 -2.50 -14.19 -5.68
CA GLU A 58 -2.18 -15.46 -5.03
C GLU A 58 -3.39 -16.39 -4.82
N CYS A 59 -4.62 -15.84 -4.84
CA CYS A 59 -5.83 -16.61 -4.52
C CYS A 59 -6.66 -17.02 -5.74
N LYS A 60 -6.13 -16.92 -6.96
CA LYS A 60 -6.86 -17.25 -8.21
C LYS A 60 -7.49 -18.65 -8.20
N GLU A 61 -6.83 -19.60 -7.56
CA GLU A 61 -7.28 -21.00 -7.45
C GLU A 61 -8.50 -21.15 -6.52
N ILE A 62 -8.76 -20.17 -5.65
CA ILE A 62 -9.91 -20.17 -4.73
C ILE A 62 -11.17 -19.58 -5.41
N HIS A 63 -11.01 -18.72 -6.42
CA HIS A 63 -12.12 -18.06 -7.10
C HIS A 63 -13.26 -19.01 -7.53
N PRO A 64 -13.01 -20.25 -8.04
CA PRO A 64 -14.08 -21.17 -8.41
C PRO A 64 -14.96 -21.67 -7.23
N TYR A 65 -14.51 -21.46 -6.00
CA TYR A 65 -15.24 -21.86 -4.79
C TYR A 65 -16.04 -20.72 -4.15
N LEU A 66 -15.88 -19.49 -4.66
CA LEU A 66 -16.62 -18.33 -4.17
C LEU A 66 -18.10 -18.43 -4.55
N SER A 67 -18.95 -18.12 -3.57
CA SER A 67 -20.38 -17.89 -3.80
C SER A 67 -20.67 -16.40 -3.94
N GLU A 68 -20.02 -15.57 -3.14
CA GLU A 68 -20.16 -14.12 -3.11
C GLU A 68 -18.86 -13.47 -2.65
N ASP A 69 -18.59 -12.25 -3.11
CA ASP A 69 -17.49 -11.42 -2.68
C ASP A 69 -17.98 -10.03 -2.24
N TYR A 70 -17.34 -9.50 -1.21
CA TYR A 70 -17.65 -8.19 -0.64
C TYR A 70 -16.39 -7.36 -0.49
N HIS A 71 -16.39 -6.19 -1.10
CA HIS A 71 -15.31 -5.23 -0.92
C HIS A 71 -15.58 -4.33 0.28
N VAL A 72 -14.72 -4.40 1.30
CA VAL A 72 -14.71 -3.44 2.39
C VAL A 72 -14.13 -2.14 1.85
N LYS A 73 -15.01 -1.15 1.64
CA LYS A 73 -14.67 0.16 1.09
C LYS A 73 -14.29 1.14 2.20
N TYR A 74 -14.12 2.39 1.79
CA TYR A 74 -13.89 3.51 2.70
C TYR A 74 -15.02 3.70 3.71
N LEU A 75 -14.70 4.24 4.88
CA LEU A 75 -15.67 4.58 5.90
C LEU A 75 -16.73 5.55 5.36
N ASN A 76 -17.99 5.24 5.55
CA ASN A 76 -19.07 6.19 5.34
C ASN A 76 -19.23 7.13 6.56
N ASP A 77 -20.06 8.17 6.42
CA ASP A 77 -20.19 9.18 7.47
C ASP A 77 -20.72 8.61 8.81
N LYS A 78 -21.57 7.59 8.74
CA LYS A 78 -22.08 6.90 9.93
C LYS A 78 -20.95 6.11 10.61
N GLU A 79 -20.17 5.38 9.85
CA GLU A 79 -19.03 4.60 10.37
C GLU A 79 -17.95 5.50 10.95
N ILE A 80 -17.68 6.68 10.34
CA ILE A 80 -16.77 7.69 10.90
C ILE A 80 -17.30 8.15 12.27
N THR A 81 -18.58 8.44 12.39
CA THR A 81 -19.18 8.89 13.65
C THR A 81 -19.10 7.79 14.71
N GLU A 82 -19.45 6.56 14.36
CA GLU A 82 -19.38 5.40 15.27
C GLU A 82 -17.93 5.11 15.70
N LEU A 83 -16.97 5.23 14.80
CA LEU A 83 -15.53 5.09 15.11
C LEU A 83 -15.09 6.16 16.12
N LEU A 84 -15.43 7.43 15.90
CA LEU A 84 -15.08 8.51 16.83
C LEU A 84 -15.67 8.29 18.23
N ILE A 85 -16.92 7.87 18.32
CA ILE A 85 -17.58 7.52 19.60
C ILE A 85 -16.82 6.38 20.29
N LEU A 86 -16.41 5.37 19.52
CA LEU A 86 -15.67 4.23 20.07
C LEU A 86 -14.27 4.65 20.56
N LEU A 87 -13.54 5.45 19.79
CA LEU A 87 -12.23 5.97 20.17
C LEU A 87 -12.31 6.85 21.43
N GLU A 88 -13.34 7.72 21.53
CA GLU A 88 -13.56 8.55 22.70
C GLU A 88 -13.89 7.72 23.93
N LYS A 89 -14.79 6.73 23.81
CA LYS A 89 -15.15 5.80 24.88
C LYS A 89 -13.93 5.06 25.44
N HIS A 90 -12.92 4.77 24.62
CA HIS A 90 -11.73 4.05 25.01
C HIS A 90 -10.53 4.96 25.28
N ASN A 91 -10.69 6.28 25.36
CA ASN A 91 -9.62 7.27 25.51
C ASN A 91 -8.49 7.08 24.48
N SER A 92 -8.86 6.76 23.26
CA SER A 92 -7.95 6.41 22.16
C SER A 92 -8.01 7.41 21.00
N LEU A 93 -8.48 8.64 21.25
CA LEU A 93 -8.55 9.70 20.23
C LEU A 93 -7.16 10.19 19.79
N GLY A 94 -6.13 10.04 20.62
CA GLY A 94 -4.77 10.48 20.31
C GLY A 94 -4.69 11.93 19.86
N ALA A 95 -4.14 12.21 18.69
CA ALA A 95 -4.04 13.57 18.14
C ALA A 95 -5.42 14.22 17.86
N LEU A 96 -6.47 13.43 17.71
CA LEU A 96 -7.83 13.95 17.52
C LEU A 96 -8.46 14.51 18.81
N GLU A 97 -7.88 14.24 19.98
CA GLU A 97 -8.39 14.72 21.27
C GLU A 97 -8.42 16.25 21.33
N PHE A 98 -7.43 16.90 20.71
CA PHE A 98 -7.29 18.36 20.68
C PHE A 98 -8.15 19.07 19.63
N LYS A 99 -8.95 18.32 18.87
CA LYS A 99 -9.82 18.82 17.80
C LYS A 99 -11.28 18.85 18.26
N SER A 100 -12.06 19.79 17.76
CA SER A 100 -13.52 19.81 17.95
C SER A 100 -14.18 18.59 17.27
N ALA A 101 -15.44 18.29 17.62
CA ALA A 101 -16.16 17.15 17.04
C ALA A 101 -16.24 17.25 15.50
N ASP A 102 -16.51 18.43 14.97
CA ASP A 102 -16.58 18.65 13.52
C ASP A 102 -15.22 18.50 12.84
N GLU A 103 -14.16 19.04 13.44
CA GLU A 103 -12.80 18.90 12.94
C GLU A 103 -12.30 17.45 12.96
N ARG A 104 -12.74 16.65 13.94
CA ARG A 104 -12.45 15.21 13.98
C ARG A 104 -13.07 14.50 12.78
N VAL A 105 -14.35 14.77 12.50
CA VAL A 105 -15.05 14.20 11.33
C VAL A 105 -14.38 14.61 10.03
N ILE A 106 -14.05 15.88 9.87
CA ILE A 106 -13.35 16.40 8.68
C ILE A 106 -11.98 15.73 8.53
N SER A 107 -11.21 15.57 9.61
CA SER A 107 -9.92 14.89 9.59
C SER A 107 -10.03 13.46 9.08
N LEU A 108 -11.00 12.68 9.54
CA LEU A 108 -11.17 11.31 9.08
C LEU A 108 -11.76 11.22 7.68
N ARG A 109 -12.56 12.19 7.27
CA ARG A 109 -13.19 12.24 5.96
C ARG A 109 -12.23 12.67 4.85
N GLU A 110 -11.42 13.69 5.11
CA GLU A 110 -10.60 14.36 4.11
C GLU A 110 -9.11 13.97 4.22
N ALA A 111 -8.50 14.16 5.39
CA ALA A 111 -7.08 13.90 5.57
C ALA A 111 -6.75 12.40 5.54
N ALA A 112 -7.58 11.58 6.17
CA ALA A 112 -7.42 10.12 6.16
C ALA A 112 -8.02 9.45 4.90
N GLY A 113 -8.61 10.21 3.97
CA GLY A 113 -9.23 9.67 2.75
C GLY A 113 -10.32 8.63 3.03
N ARG A 114 -10.93 8.65 4.24
CA ARG A 114 -11.90 7.65 4.73
C ARG A 114 -11.33 6.23 4.89
N GLU A 115 -10.05 6.04 4.79
CA GLU A 115 -9.43 4.74 5.06
C GLU A 115 -9.34 4.47 6.56
N LEU A 116 -9.93 3.37 7.02
CA LEU A 116 -9.92 2.98 8.44
C LEU A 116 -8.49 2.93 9.01
N LEU A 117 -7.56 2.40 8.24
CA LEU A 117 -6.19 2.22 8.67
C LEU A 117 -5.47 3.57 8.88
N VAL A 118 -5.66 4.52 7.95
CA VAL A 118 -5.09 5.88 8.05
C VAL A 118 -5.79 6.66 9.18
N ALA A 119 -7.10 6.49 9.33
CA ALA A 119 -7.86 7.08 10.42
C ALA A 119 -7.37 6.62 11.80
N LEU A 120 -7.11 5.33 11.95
CA LEU A 120 -6.56 4.77 13.20
C LEU A 120 -5.12 5.25 13.44
N TYR A 121 -4.31 5.39 12.41
CA TYR A 121 -2.96 5.95 12.55
C TYR A 121 -2.98 7.40 13.03
N GLU A 122 -3.80 8.26 12.42
CA GLU A 122 -3.95 9.64 12.86
C GLU A 122 -4.47 9.75 14.30
N ALA A 123 -5.35 8.82 14.69
CA ALA A 123 -5.86 8.76 16.04
C ALA A 123 -4.82 8.27 17.06
N THR A 124 -4.05 7.22 16.72
CA THR A 124 -3.23 6.52 17.71
C THR A 124 -1.77 6.95 17.73
N ASN A 125 -1.26 7.51 16.63
CA ASN A 125 0.15 7.93 16.46
C ASN A 125 1.14 6.81 16.91
N SER A 126 0.81 5.54 16.66
CA SER A 126 1.42 4.40 17.30
C SER A 126 2.37 3.59 16.37
N LYS A 127 3.49 3.14 16.94
CA LYS A 127 4.46 2.23 16.31
C LYS A 127 3.85 0.97 15.65
N PRO A 128 2.78 0.35 16.18
CA PRO A 128 2.15 -0.80 15.52
C PRO A 128 1.69 -0.57 14.08
N PHE A 129 1.42 0.67 13.69
CA PHE A 129 1.01 0.97 12.33
C PHE A 129 2.16 0.88 11.31
N GLU A 130 3.36 1.32 11.69
CA GLU A 130 4.57 1.16 10.85
C GLU A 130 4.87 -0.32 10.58
N GLU A 131 4.67 -1.18 11.58
CA GLU A 131 4.83 -2.62 11.41
C GLU A 131 3.81 -3.20 10.42
N ILE A 132 2.55 -2.78 10.50
CA ILE A 132 1.49 -3.20 9.57
C ILE A 132 1.83 -2.80 8.14
N ILE A 133 2.29 -1.55 7.92
CA ILE A 133 2.69 -1.06 6.60
C ILE A 133 3.90 -1.81 6.06
N TYR A 134 4.88 -2.09 6.93
CA TYR A 134 6.05 -2.86 6.53
C TYR A 134 5.72 -4.31 6.19
N ASP A 135 4.83 -4.92 6.93
CA ASP A 135 4.33 -6.27 6.61
C ASP A 135 3.52 -6.29 5.31
N GLU A 136 2.73 -5.24 5.04
CA GLU A 136 2.06 -5.08 3.76
C GLU A 136 3.06 -5.03 2.60
N TYR A 137 4.13 -4.23 2.74
CA TYR A 137 5.20 -4.15 1.76
C TYR A 137 5.88 -5.51 1.52
N LYS A 138 6.20 -6.24 2.59
CA LYS A 138 6.85 -7.56 2.49
C LYS A 138 5.99 -8.63 1.84
N ARG A 139 4.66 -8.53 1.98
CA ARG A 139 3.72 -9.49 1.39
C ARG A 139 3.49 -9.31 -0.09
N ILE A 140 4.01 -8.26 -0.69
CA ILE A 140 4.00 -8.11 -2.15
C ILE A 140 4.95 -9.16 -2.72
N SER A 141 4.41 -10.23 -3.30
CA SER A 141 5.18 -11.39 -3.77
C SER A 141 6.03 -11.10 -5.00
N ASN A 142 5.62 -10.13 -5.83
CA ASN A 142 6.33 -9.74 -7.03
C ASN A 142 7.44 -8.70 -6.71
N PRO A 143 8.76 -9.03 -6.86
CA PRO A 143 9.85 -8.10 -6.56
C PRO A 143 9.81 -6.80 -7.37
N THR A 144 9.36 -6.86 -8.63
CA THR A 144 9.19 -5.67 -9.47
C THR A 144 8.11 -4.75 -8.90
N ALA A 145 6.96 -5.31 -8.51
CA ALA A 145 5.88 -4.55 -7.89
C ALA A 145 6.32 -3.95 -6.53
N GLN A 146 7.07 -4.70 -5.73
CA GLN A 146 7.62 -4.23 -4.47
C GLN A 146 8.57 -3.04 -4.67
N SER A 147 9.51 -3.15 -5.62
CA SER A 147 10.43 -2.07 -6.01
C SER A 147 9.68 -0.86 -6.57
N LEU A 148 8.63 -1.08 -7.33
CA LEU A 148 7.79 -0.05 -7.92
C LEU A 148 7.01 0.71 -6.84
N TYR A 149 6.44 0.02 -5.85
CA TYR A 149 5.81 0.65 -4.70
C TYR A 149 6.80 1.53 -3.93
N LEU A 150 8.05 1.09 -3.78
CA LEU A 150 9.11 1.89 -3.15
C LEU A 150 9.38 3.17 -3.96
N THR A 151 9.53 3.08 -5.28
CA THR A 151 9.75 4.26 -6.14
C THR A 151 8.61 5.27 -6.04
N VAL A 152 7.35 4.80 -6.10
CA VAL A 152 6.17 5.66 -5.91
C VAL A 152 6.18 6.30 -4.51
N SER A 153 6.57 5.54 -3.48
CA SER A 153 6.67 6.05 -2.11
C SER A 153 7.75 7.13 -1.97
N VAL A 154 8.94 6.92 -2.57
CA VAL A 154 10.02 7.92 -2.55
C VAL A 154 9.58 9.24 -3.17
N LEU A 155 8.85 9.23 -4.27
CA LEU A 155 8.37 10.43 -4.92
C LEU A 155 7.19 11.07 -4.16
N HIS A 156 6.21 10.27 -3.75
CA HIS A 156 5.03 10.80 -3.07
C HIS A 156 5.35 11.45 -1.72
N ARG A 157 6.32 10.91 -0.94
CA ARG A 157 6.77 11.56 0.30
C ARG A 157 7.35 12.94 0.08
N LEU A 158 7.96 13.17 -1.08
CA LEU A 158 8.50 14.47 -1.50
C LEU A 158 7.42 15.43 -2.04
N GLY A 159 6.19 14.95 -2.22
CA GLY A 159 5.10 15.70 -2.84
C GLY A 159 5.13 15.67 -4.36
N ALA A 160 5.97 14.80 -4.95
CA ALA A 160 6.02 14.56 -6.39
C ALA A 160 5.18 13.33 -6.76
N GLU A 161 4.68 13.31 -7.99
CA GLU A 161 3.87 12.22 -8.54
C GLU A 161 4.71 11.36 -9.48
N ALA A 162 4.63 10.05 -9.34
CA ALA A 162 5.32 9.14 -10.25
C ALA A 162 4.55 8.99 -11.56
N ARG A 163 5.07 9.57 -12.65
CA ARG A 163 4.46 9.46 -13.98
C ARG A 163 4.66 8.05 -14.56
N ALA A 164 3.67 7.56 -15.35
CA ALA A 164 3.74 6.25 -16.00
C ALA A 164 5.03 6.05 -16.82
N GLY A 165 5.46 7.06 -17.56
CA GLY A 165 6.69 7.02 -18.33
C GLY A 165 7.95 6.92 -17.47
N LEU A 166 7.99 7.58 -16.30
CA LEU A 166 9.09 7.44 -15.34
C LEU A 166 9.14 6.01 -14.78
N ILE A 167 8.00 5.47 -14.33
CA ILE A 167 7.90 4.10 -13.83
C ILE A 167 8.41 3.11 -14.88
N SER A 168 7.99 3.28 -16.14
CA SER A 168 8.44 2.43 -17.25
C SER A 168 9.99 2.44 -17.38
N ARG A 169 10.61 3.62 -17.33
CA ARG A 169 12.07 3.76 -17.46
C ARG A 169 12.83 3.19 -16.26
N VAL A 170 12.41 3.54 -15.04
CA VAL A 170 13.09 3.11 -13.80
C VAL A 170 13.06 1.60 -13.62
N HIS A 171 11.96 0.95 -14.03
CA HIS A 171 11.76 -0.49 -13.81
C HIS A 171 11.94 -1.34 -15.08
N GLY A 172 12.20 -0.71 -16.24
CA GLY A 172 12.36 -1.41 -17.50
C GLY A 172 11.12 -2.20 -17.92
N ILE A 173 9.91 -1.72 -17.56
CA ILE A 173 8.64 -2.36 -17.88
C ILE A 173 7.89 -1.58 -18.96
N SER A 174 7.28 -2.31 -19.89
CA SER A 174 6.41 -1.72 -20.89
C SER A 174 5.00 -1.45 -20.34
N PHE A 175 4.23 -0.56 -20.98
CA PHE A 175 2.85 -0.31 -20.58
C PHE A 175 1.94 -1.55 -20.65
N HIS A 176 2.25 -2.52 -21.50
CA HIS A 176 1.52 -3.79 -21.57
C HIS A 176 1.68 -4.63 -20.32
N GLU A 177 2.81 -4.49 -19.61
CA GLU A 177 3.12 -5.23 -18.39
C GLU A 177 2.54 -4.56 -17.13
N PHE A 178 2.03 -3.31 -17.24
CA PHE A 178 1.50 -2.58 -16.08
C PHE A 178 0.37 -3.32 -15.38
N LYS A 179 -0.51 -4.00 -16.14
CA LYS A 179 -1.61 -4.77 -15.54
C LYS A 179 -1.10 -5.84 -14.58
N GLU A 180 -0.09 -6.59 -14.98
CA GLU A 180 0.42 -7.72 -14.20
C GLU A 180 1.45 -7.30 -13.14
N LYS A 181 2.28 -6.30 -13.45
CA LYS A 181 3.39 -5.89 -12.60
C LYS A 181 3.07 -4.73 -11.66
N LEU A 182 2.07 -3.91 -12.01
CA LEU A 182 1.66 -2.75 -11.22
C LEU A 182 0.23 -2.90 -10.70
N PHE A 183 -0.78 -2.94 -11.58
CA PHE A 183 -2.17 -2.81 -11.13
C PHE A 183 -2.64 -3.98 -10.28
N GLN A 184 -2.41 -5.22 -10.69
CA GLN A 184 -2.86 -6.38 -9.92
C GLN A 184 -2.12 -6.54 -8.59
N PRO A 185 -0.75 -6.49 -8.54
CA PRO A 185 -0.03 -6.66 -7.27
C PRO A 185 -0.16 -5.48 -6.31
N LEU A 186 -0.49 -4.29 -6.79
CA LEU A 186 -0.54 -3.06 -6.01
C LEU A 186 -1.93 -2.43 -5.93
N GLU A 187 -2.98 -3.19 -6.25
CA GLU A 187 -4.35 -2.70 -6.16
C GLU A 187 -4.68 -2.25 -4.71
N TYR A 188 -5.24 -1.06 -4.56
CA TYR A 188 -5.48 -0.36 -3.29
C TYR A 188 -4.22 -0.03 -2.45
N ILE A 189 -3.03 -0.22 -3.00
CA ILE A 189 -1.76 0.21 -2.39
C ILE A 189 -1.21 1.42 -3.14
N VAL A 190 -1.23 1.35 -4.47
CA VAL A 190 -0.87 2.43 -5.38
C VAL A 190 -2.10 2.82 -6.19
N PHE A 191 -2.38 4.10 -6.24
CA PHE A 191 -3.53 4.68 -6.94
C PHE A 191 -3.06 5.42 -8.16
N ASP A 192 -3.77 5.26 -9.26
CA ASP A 192 -3.58 6.07 -10.44
C ASP A 192 -4.50 7.30 -10.41
N ARG A 193 -4.00 8.40 -10.92
CA ARG A 193 -4.76 9.61 -11.15
C ARG A 193 -4.44 10.13 -12.54
N LYS A 194 -5.47 10.43 -13.33
CA LYS A 194 -5.28 11.16 -14.56
C LYS A 194 -4.93 12.62 -14.23
N ASN A 195 -3.79 13.08 -14.72
CA ASN A 195 -3.40 14.48 -14.64
C ASN A 195 -3.84 15.20 -15.92
N PRO A 196 -4.98 15.95 -15.90
CA PRO A 196 -5.56 16.53 -17.11
C PRO A 196 -4.62 17.53 -17.83
N PRO A 197 -3.86 18.39 -17.10
CA PRO A 197 -2.91 19.30 -17.73
C PRO A 197 -1.83 18.59 -18.55
N LEU A 198 -1.41 17.41 -18.12
CA LEU A 198 -0.33 16.65 -18.75
C LEU A 198 -0.84 15.54 -19.67
N ASN A 199 -2.15 15.28 -19.66
CA ASN A 199 -2.79 14.15 -20.36
C ASN A 199 -2.08 12.80 -20.12
N ASP A 200 -1.57 12.60 -18.91
CA ASP A 200 -0.81 11.41 -18.49
C ASP A 200 -1.40 10.81 -17.20
N PHE A 201 -1.02 9.59 -16.90
CA PHE A 201 -1.33 8.93 -15.64
C PHE A 201 -0.16 9.10 -14.66
N VAL A 202 -0.50 9.45 -13.44
CA VAL A 202 0.44 9.56 -12.33
C VAL A 202 0.03 8.63 -11.20
N TYR A 203 0.99 8.12 -10.48
CA TYR A 203 0.82 7.12 -9.44
C TYR A 203 1.24 7.68 -8.09
N LEU A 204 0.44 7.36 -7.09
CA LEU A 204 0.60 7.81 -5.72
C LEU A 204 0.33 6.64 -4.77
N THR A 205 0.94 6.64 -3.61
CA THR A 205 0.47 5.78 -2.51
C THR A 205 -0.84 6.34 -1.94
N ARG A 206 -1.56 5.55 -1.17
CA ARG A 206 -2.83 5.97 -0.55
C ARG A 206 -2.71 7.22 0.35
N HIS A 207 -1.55 7.43 0.98
CA HIS A 207 -1.31 8.61 1.81
C HIS A 207 0.18 8.94 1.89
N LYS A 208 0.51 10.25 1.99
CA LYS A 208 1.91 10.72 2.08
C LYS A 208 2.66 10.15 3.29
N GLN A 209 1.97 9.95 4.42
CA GLN A 209 2.58 9.36 5.62
C GLN A 209 2.89 7.87 5.44
N VAL A 210 2.04 7.14 4.70
CA VAL A 210 2.34 5.75 4.31
C VAL A 210 3.60 5.71 3.43
N ALA A 211 3.74 6.65 2.50
CA ALA A 211 4.94 6.80 1.68
C ALA A 211 6.20 7.04 2.53
N GLU A 212 6.12 7.93 3.53
CA GLU A 212 7.23 8.18 4.47
C GLU A 212 7.58 6.94 5.29
N MET A 213 6.58 6.19 5.76
CA MET A 213 6.82 4.95 6.51
C MET A 213 7.50 3.88 5.66
N ILE A 214 7.03 3.67 4.42
CA ILE A 214 7.70 2.73 3.49
C ILE A 214 9.14 3.16 3.28
N PHE A 215 9.39 4.43 3.01
CA PHE A 215 10.73 4.95 2.82
C PHE A 215 11.65 4.68 4.01
N THR A 216 11.20 5.00 5.22
CA THR A 216 12.01 4.88 6.44
C THR A 216 12.21 3.44 6.89
N THR A 217 11.22 2.57 6.68
CA THR A 217 11.28 1.18 7.11
C THR A 217 12.00 0.27 6.12
N VAL A 218 11.98 0.60 4.82
CA VAL A 218 12.64 -0.18 3.76
C VAL A 218 14.08 0.30 3.57
N LEU A 219 14.30 1.61 3.43
CA LEU A 219 15.63 2.19 3.22
C LEU A 219 16.22 2.64 4.55
N LYS A 220 16.83 1.69 5.25
CA LYS A 220 17.33 1.92 6.63
C LYS A 220 18.63 2.68 6.68
N THR A 221 19.50 2.46 5.69
CA THR A 221 20.84 3.05 5.67
C THR A 221 20.93 4.23 4.70
N PRO A 222 21.86 5.18 4.93
CA PRO A 222 22.13 6.26 3.97
C PRO A 222 22.51 5.74 2.58
N GLN A 223 23.22 4.60 2.51
CA GLN A 223 23.60 4.01 1.24
C GLN A 223 22.38 3.49 0.46
N GLU A 224 21.47 2.76 1.09
CA GLU A 224 20.23 2.30 0.44
C GLU A 224 19.40 3.47 -0.09
N ARG A 225 19.33 4.56 0.66
CA ARG A 225 18.67 5.79 0.23
C ARG A 225 19.35 6.43 -0.96
N PHE A 226 20.69 6.49 -0.93
CA PHE A 226 21.49 7.04 -2.03
C PHE A 226 21.27 6.24 -3.31
N ASP A 227 21.37 4.90 -3.25
CA ASP A 227 21.22 4.02 -4.40
C ASP A 227 19.83 4.16 -5.03
N GLU A 228 18.78 4.23 -4.19
CA GLU A 228 17.42 4.42 -4.68
C GLU A 228 17.20 5.82 -5.30
N TYR A 229 17.77 6.86 -4.68
CA TYR A 229 17.73 8.21 -5.23
C TYR A 229 18.45 8.33 -6.55
N VAL A 230 19.65 7.73 -6.67
CA VAL A 230 20.41 7.67 -7.93
C VAL A 230 19.59 6.93 -8.99
N ARG A 231 19.00 5.79 -8.63
CA ARG A 231 18.19 5.00 -9.55
C ARG A 231 17.01 5.79 -10.12
N ILE A 232 16.38 6.65 -9.32
CA ILE A 232 15.26 7.47 -9.78
C ILE A 232 15.76 8.67 -10.59
N ILE A 233 16.72 9.44 -10.07
CA ILE A 233 17.17 10.71 -10.67
C ILE A 233 17.74 10.51 -12.08
N THR A 234 18.45 9.40 -12.32
CA THR A 234 19.03 9.06 -13.63
C THR A 234 17.99 8.70 -14.69
N HIS A 235 16.74 8.48 -14.30
CA HIS A 235 15.64 8.14 -15.22
C HIS A 235 14.60 9.25 -15.35
N LEU A 236 14.79 10.38 -14.65
CA LEU A 236 13.92 11.54 -14.84
C LEU A 236 14.14 12.15 -16.23
N ASN A 237 13.08 12.65 -16.82
CA ASN A 237 13.12 13.45 -18.03
C ASN A 237 12.43 14.78 -17.74
N ILE A 238 13.25 15.82 -17.54
CA ILE A 238 12.82 17.18 -17.14
C ILE A 238 12.00 17.91 -18.21
N ASP A 239 11.89 17.39 -19.41
CA ASP A 239 10.94 17.90 -20.42
C ASP A 239 9.48 17.70 -19.98
N PHE A 240 9.25 16.81 -19.03
CA PHE A 240 7.93 16.57 -18.42
C PHE A 240 7.85 17.27 -17.07
N GLU A 241 6.81 18.08 -16.89
CA GLU A 241 6.62 18.90 -15.70
C GLU A 241 6.60 18.08 -14.38
N SER A 242 5.98 16.88 -14.38
CA SER A 242 5.98 16.01 -13.20
C SER A 242 7.37 15.48 -12.85
N ASP A 243 8.18 15.13 -13.86
CA ASP A 243 9.56 14.66 -13.65
C ASP A 243 10.44 15.84 -13.20
N LYS A 244 10.18 17.05 -13.73
CA LYS A 244 10.85 18.28 -13.31
C LYS A 244 10.55 18.64 -11.84
N ILE A 245 9.28 18.51 -11.42
CA ILE A 245 8.89 18.68 -10.00
C ILE A 245 9.62 17.64 -9.13
N ALA A 246 9.68 16.38 -9.58
CA ALA A 246 10.40 15.32 -8.87
C ALA A 246 11.91 15.63 -8.76
N PHE A 247 12.52 16.13 -9.84
CA PHE A 247 13.93 16.52 -9.86
C PHE A 247 14.23 17.60 -8.79
N PHE A 248 13.48 18.70 -8.77
CA PHE A 248 13.67 19.75 -7.77
C PHE A 248 13.38 19.28 -6.34
N ALA A 249 12.39 18.43 -6.16
CA ALA A 249 12.10 17.86 -4.85
C ALA A 249 13.23 16.95 -4.35
N MET A 250 13.82 16.14 -5.23
CA MET A 250 14.91 15.23 -4.90
C MET A 250 16.25 15.96 -4.70
N THR A 251 16.49 17.08 -5.39
CA THR A 251 17.72 17.87 -5.28
C THR A 251 17.64 18.97 -4.20
N ASN A 252 16.58 19.00 -3.40
CA ASN A 252 16.45 19.97 -2.33
C ASN A 252 17.54 19.79 -1.26
N GLY A 253 18.44 20.79 -1.13
CA GLY A 253 19.62 20.71 -0.28
C GLY A 253 19.33 20.42 1.20
N ARG A 254 18.24 20.97 1.76
CA ARG A 254 17.85 20.69 3.15
C ARG A 254 17.45 19.24 3.35
N GLN A 255 16.78 18.65 2.37
CA GLN A 255 16.39 17.25 2.43
C GLN A 255 17.61 16.33 2.26
N LEU A 256 18.49 16.64 1.31
CA LEU A 256 19.69 15.84 1.09
C LEU A 256 20.64 15.85 2.29
N ALA A 257 20.82 16.98 2.97
CA ALA A 257 21.60 17.06 4.19
C ALA A 257 21.07 16.19 5.34
N ASN A 258 19.76 15.98 5.40
CA ASN A 258 19.16 15.08 6.39
C ASN A 258 19.23 13.59 5.97
N LEU A 259 19.24 13.32 4.67
CA LEU A 259 19.28 11.95 4.12
C LEU A 259 20.70 11.39 4.06
N PHE A 260 21.66 12.24 3.73
CA PHE A 260 23.07 11.91 3.52
C PHE A 260 23.93 12.65 4.53
N PRO A 261 24.18 12.07 5.72
CA PRO A 261 25.01 12.70 6.75
C PRO A 261 26.45 12.98 6.30
N ASP A 262 26.98 12.17 5.33
CA ASP A 262 28.27 12.41 4.71
C ASP A 262 28.10 13.46 3.59
N PRO A 263 28.78 14.64 3.69
CA PRO A 263 28.73 15.66 2.65
C PRO A 263 29.25 15.19 1.28
N LEU A 264 30.16 14.22 1.23
CA LEU A 264 30.65 13.65 -0.03
C LEU A 264 29.53 12.88 -0.75
N MET A 265 28.69 12.18 -0.02
CA MET A 265 27.55 11.46 -0.59
C MET A 265 26.55 12.45 -1.22
N ALA A 266 26.23 13.55 -0.52
CA ALA A 266 25.38 14.58 -1.07
C ALA A 266 25.97 15.24 -2.32
N ARG A 267 27.28 15.53 -2.32
CA ARG A 267 28.00 16.07 -3.47
C ARG A 267 27.95 15.11 -4.66
N ASN A 268 28.28 13.83 -4.44
CA ASN A 268 28.23 12.82 -5.50
C ASN A 268 26.82 12.71 -6.11
N PHE A 269 25.77 12.84 -5.28
CA PHE A 269 24.40 12.83 -5.78
C PHE A 269 24.13 14.05 -6.69
N TYR A 270 24.60 15.25 -6.33
CA TYR A 270 24.46 16.42 -7.19
C TYR A 270 25.23 16.29 -8.50
N ASP A 271 26.45 15.77 -8.45
CA ASP A 271 27.25 15.54 -9.66
C ASP A 271 26.51 14.60 -10.64
N ILE A 272 25.92 13.51 -10.13
CA ILE A 272 25.10 12.59 -10.93
C ILE A 272 23.83 13.29 -11.47
N ALA A 273 23.16 14.11 -10.65
CA ALA A 273 21.97 14.83 -11.07
C ALA A 273 22.24 15.81 -12.21
N ILE A 274 23.37 16.56 -12.14
CA ILE A 274 23.81 17.49 -13.16
C ILE A 274 24.23 16.75 -14.45
N GLU A 275 24.97 15.66 -14.32
CA GLU A 275 25.39 14.87 -15.50
C GLU A 275 24.19 14.36 -16.32
N ASN A 276 23.10 13.97 -15.63
CA ASN A 276 21.92 13.49 -16.31
C ASN A 276 20.95 14.58 -16.78
N ASN A 277 21.06 15.80 -16.22
CA ASN A 277 20.20 16.96 -16.55
C ASN A 277 21.03 18.25 -16.57
N PRO A 278 21.93 18.44 -17.57
CA PRO A 278 22.95 19.49 -17.56
C PRO A 278 22.40 20.92 -17.76
N ASN A 279 21.13 21.08 -18.06
CA ASN A 279 20.50 22.38 -18.32
C ASN A 279 19.70 22.93 -17.14
N GLU A 280 19.74 22.30 -15.95
CA GLU A 280 18.99 22.71 -14.75
C GLU A 280 19.89 23.15 -13.58
#